data_e607134142a4f8650e86bdc062654ebe
#
_entry.id   e607134142a4f8650e86bdc062654ebe
#
_cell.length_a   1.000
_cell.length_b   1.000
_cell.length_c   1.000
_cell.angle_alpha   90.00
_cell.angle_beta   90.00
_cell.angle_gamma   90.00
#
_symmetry.space_group_name_H-M   'P 1'
#
loop_
_entity.id
_entity.type
_entity.pdbx_description
1 polymer ?
#
loop_
_entity_poly.entity_id
_entity_poly.type
_entity_poly.pdbx_seq_one_letter_code
_entity_poly.pdbx_strand_id
1 'polypeptide(L)'
;TFVTTEEGVEIGFQDYFVRLSHNVVVTDIRFGGIESAKPSEGILEQIHLASSVIIAPSNPIVSIGPILAVPGIREALQDRRGDVTAISGIVGGKALKGPADRLLQELGYESSVAGVARLYSDISSRLVIDEVDKDERERVEQEGVECVVTNTIMESSDLAAILCRTVLGLGS
;
A
#
# COMPACT_ATOMS: atom_id res chain seq x y z
N THR A 1 8.09 11.08 8.56
CA THR A 1 7.03 11.57 7.67
C THR A 1 6.48 12.88 8.20
N PHE A 2 6.34 13.86 7.32
CA PHE A 2 5.72 15.15 7.57
C PHE A 2 4.51 15.30 6.66
N VAL A 3 3.50 16.00 7.13
CA VAL A 3 2.31 16.36 6.36
C VAL A 3 2.18 17.87 6.31
N THR A 4 1.79 18.41 5.16
CA THR A 4 1.46 19.83 5.01
C THR A 4 -0.06 19.95 5.05
N THR A 5 -0.56 20.83 5.92
CA THR A 5 -2.00 21.10 6.05
C THR A 5 -2.47 22.10 4.99
N GLU A 6 -3.79 22.24 4.79
CA GLU A 6 -4.37 23.25 3.89
C GLU A 6 -3.99 24.70 4.25
N GLU A 7 -3.61 24.96 5.51
CA GLU A 7 -3.08 26.25 5.96
C GLU A 7 -1.61 26.46 5.58
N GLY A 8 -0.97 25.50 4.92
CA GLY A 8 0.45 25.52 4.53
C GLY A 8 1.42 25.23 5.69
N VAL A 9 0.93 24.70 6.81
CA VAL A 9 1.78 24.35 7.97
C VAL A 9 2.27 22.92 7.85
N GLU A 10 3.58 22.70 7.89
CA GLU A 10 4.18 21.38 7.95
C GLU A 10 4.25 20.91 9.41
N ILE A 11 3.73 19.70 9.68
CA ILE A 11 3.75 19.06 11.00
C ILE A 11 4.21 17.60 10.89
N GLY A 12 4.72 17.04 11.99
CA GLY A 12 5.07 15.62 12.05
C GLY A 12 3.83 14.74 11.93
N PHE A 13 3.96 13.59 11.24
CA PHE A 13 2.84 12.66 11.05
C PHE A 13 2.21 12.19 12.37
N GLN A 14 3.01 12.01 13.43
CA GLN A 14 2.49 11.62 14.74
C GLN A 14 1.62 12.73 15.38
N ASP A 15 1.99 14.00 15.19
CA ASP A 15 1.18 15.12 15.64
C ASP A 15 -0.15 15.16 14.88
N TYR A 16 -0.12 15.00 13.56
CA TYR A 16 -1.30 14.89 12.72
C TYR A 16 -2.20 13.73 13.16
N PHE A 17 -1.63 12.54 13.29
CA PHE A 17 -2.40 11.31 13.50
C PHE A 17 -2.94 11.21 14.92
N VAL A 18 -2.09 11.47 15.94
CA VAL A 18 -2.44 11.29 17.36
C VAL A 18 -3.03 12.55 17.96
N ARG A 19 -2.27 13.68 17.92
CA ARG A 19 -2.68 14.90 18.61
C ARG A 19 -3.87 15.58 17.96
N LEU A 20 -3.89 15.64 16.62
CA LEU A 20 -4.97 16.26 15.86
C LEU A 20 -6.05 15.25 15.43
N SER A 21 -5.90 13.95 15.82
CA SER A 21 -6.83 12.88 15.45
C SER A 21 -7.16 12.88 13.95
N HIS A 22 -6.17 13.22 13.12
CA HIS A 22 -6.23 13.38 11.65
C HIS A 22 -7.44 14.22 11.15
N ASN A 23 -7.87 15.23 11.90
CA ASN A 23 -9.04 16.08 11.58
C ASN A 23 -8.71 17.33 10.75
N VAL A 24 -7.47 17.46 10.26
CA VAL A 24 -7.05 18.54 9.36
C VAL A 24 -6.84 17.99 7.94
N VAL A 25 -7.10 18.80 6.92
CA VAL A 25 -6.88 18.43 5.52
C VAL A 25 -5.40 18.46 5.21
N VAL A 26 -4.92 17.42 4.53
CA VAL A 26 -3.53 17.26 4.11
C VAL A 26 -3.40 17.54 2.62
N THR A 27 -2.50 18.46 2.27
CA THR A 27 -2.26 18.86 0.88
C THR A 27 -0.95 18.30 0.30
N ASP A 28 -0.01 17.87 1.17
CA ASP A 28 1.24 17.27 0.73
C ASP A 28 1.84 16.36 1.81
N ILE A 29 2.66 15.42 1.40
CA ILE A 29 3.41 14.51 2.30
C ILE A 29 4.87 14.45 1.86
N ARG A 30 5.76 14.61 2.83
CA ARG A 30 7.20 14.57 2.66
C ARG A 30 7.85 13.57 3.61
N PHE A 31 8.83 12.83 3.11
CA PHE A 31 9.64 11.91 3.90
C PHE A 31 10.99 12.57 4.21
N GLY A 32 11.11 13.18 5.40
CA GLY A 32 12.33 13.89 5.79
C GLY A 32 13.56 12.98 5.85
N GLY A 33 14.66 13.42 5.24
CA GLY A 33 15.93 12.69 5.22
C GLY A 33 15.98 11.50 4.26
N ILE A 34 14.96 11.33 3.41
CA ILE A 34 14.87 10.17 2.50
C ILE A 34 16.03 10.12 1.51
N GLU A 35 16.54 11.26 1.06
CA GLU A 35 17.63 11.35 0.09
C GLU A 35 18.95 10.77 0.63
N SER A 36 19.11 10.76 1.96
CA SER A 36 20.28 10.19 2.66
C SER A 36 20.01 8.82 3.27
N ALA A 37 18.75 8.34 3.20
CA ALA A 37 18.40 7.04 3.73
C ALA A 37 19.03 5.92 2.88
N LYS A 38 19.30 4.81 3.54
CA LYS A 38 19.80 3.59 2.90
C LYS A 38 18.98 2.41 3.38
N PRO A 39 18.70 1.43 2.52
CA PRO A 39 18.12 0.17 2.97
C PRO A 39 19.05 -0.48 4.01
N SER A 40 18.47 -1.18 4.97
CA SER A 40 19.26 -2.01 5.88
C SER A 40 20.05 -3.05 5.09
N GLU A 41 21.21 -3.45 5.64
CA GLU A 41 22.07 -4.45 5.02
C GLU A 41 21.29 -5.72 4.67
N GLY A 42 21.49 -6.24 3.47
CA GLY A 42 20.84 -7.45 2.97
C GLY A 42 19.42 -7.30 2.45
N ILE A 43 18.71 -6.17 2.68
CA ILE A 43 17.30 -6.04 2.25
C ILE A 43 17.15 -6.14 0.73
N LEU A 44 17.97 -5.45 -0.04
CA LEU A 44 17.88 -5.52 -1.51
C LEU A 44 18.18 -6.93 -2.01
N GLU A 45 19.17 -7.60 -1.42
CA GLU A 45 19.49 -9.00 -1.72
C GLU A 45 18.30 -9.92 -1.40
N GLN A 46 17.66 -9.74 -0.24
CA GLN A 46 16.48 -10.54 0.14
C GLN A 46 15.31 -10.31 -0.81
N ILE A 47 15.07 -9.09 -1.28
CA ILE A 47 14.04 -8.82 -2.30
C ILE A 47 14.36 -9.58 -3.58
N HIS A 48 15.62 -9.61 -4.03
CA HIS A 48 16.02 -10.32 -5.25
C HIS A 48 15.99 -11.84 -5.11
N LEU A 49 16.30 -12.38 -3.93
CA LEU A 49 16.37 -13.83 -3.70
C LEU A 49 15.03 -14.45 -3.27
N ALA A 50 14.08 -13.66 -2.78
CA ALA A 50 12.79 -14.15 -2.33
C ALA A 50 12.05 -14.86 -3.48
N SER A 51 11.42 -16.01 -3.21
CA SER A 51 10.54 -16.67 -4.17
C SER A 51 9.25 -15.90 -4.43
N SER A 52 8.82 -15.07 -3.47
CA SER A 52 7.66 -14.20 -3.56
C SER A 52 7.83 -13.01 -2.63
N VAL A 53 7.34 -11.84 -3.03
CA VAL A 53 7.30 -10.63 -2.20
C VAL A 53 5.85 -10.22 -2.01
N ILE A 54 5.45 -9.94 -0.78
CA ILE A 54 4.09 -9.53 -0.44
C ILE A 54 4.11 -8.11 0.13
N ILE A 55 3.35 -7.21 -0.48
CA ILE A 55 3.04 -5.90 0.09
C ILE A 55 1.77 -6.06 0.92
N ALA A 56 1.93 -6.04 2.25
CA ALA A 56 0.84 -6.22 3.19
C ALA A 56 -0.21 -5.10 3.09
N PRO A 57 -1.49 -5.37 3.44
CA PRO A 57 -2.56 -4.37 3.37
C PRO A 57 -2.31 -3.26 4.41
N SER A 58 -1.89 -2.10 3.93
CA SER A 58 -1.59 -0.94 4.75
C SER A 58 -1.85 0.34 3.95
N ASN A 59 -1.73 1.50 4.61
CA ASN A 59 -1.89 2.78 3.94
C ASN A 59 -0.79 2.96 2.87
N PRO A 60 -1.15 3.06 1.58
CA PRO A 60 -0.17 3.13 0.50
C PRO A 60 0.71 4.38 0.56
N ILE A 61 0.22 5.47 1.14
CA ILE A 61 0.91 6.76 1.17
C ILE A 61 1.86 6.85 2.37
N VAL A 62 1.34 6.65 3.59
CA VAL A 62 2.12 6.95 4.81
C VAL A 62 2.74 5.72 5.48
N SER A 63 2.37 4.51 5.05
CA SER A 63 2.96 3.27 5.56
C SER A 63 3.87 2.60 4.53
N ILE A 64 3.38 2.34 3.34
CA ILE A 64 4.15 1.71 2.26
C ILE A 64 5.02 2.75 1.55
N GLY A 65 4.50 3.96 1.31
CA GLY A 65 5.21 5.04 0.63
C GLY A 65 6.61 5.34 1.19
N PRO A 66 6.80 5.50 2.52
CA PRO A 66 8.12 5.73 3.10
C PRO A 66 9.12 4.59 2.84
N ILE A 67 8.65 3.35 2.78
CA ILE A 67 9.47 2.17 2.48
C ILE A 67 9.91 2.23 1.01
N LEU A 68 8.96 2.46 0.10
CA LEU A 68 9.23 2.56 -1.33
C LEU A 68 10.11 3.77 -1.71
N ALA A 69 10.08 4.82 -0.88
CA ALA A 69 10.89 6.01 -1.09
C ALA A 69 12.37 5.82 -0.67
N VAL A 70 12.71 4.77 0.10
CA VAL A 70 14.12 4.46 0.38
C VAL A 70 14.82 4.08 -0.91
N PRO A 71 15.95 4.74 -1.27
CA PRO A 71 16.66 4.50 -2.52
C PRO A 71 16.99 3.02 -2.75
N GLY A 72 16.64 2.49 -3.93
CA GLY A 72 16.87 1.10 -4.34
C GLY A 72 15.74 0.12 -4.02
N ILE A 73 14.82 0.43 -3.10
CA ILE A 73 13.72 -0.50 -2.74
C ILE A 73 12.70 -0.60 -3.90
N ARG A 74 12.25 0.54 -4.45
CA ARG A 74 11.26 0.54 -5.53
C ARG A 74 11.82 -0.12 -6.77
N GLU A 75 13.05 0.19 -7.13
CA GLU A 75 13.78 -0.40 -8.26
C GLU A 75 13.92 -1.92 -8.10
N ALA A 76 14.30 -2.41 -6.92
CA ALA A 76 14.40 -3.84 -6.66
C ALA A 76 13.05 -4.56 -6.78
N LEU A 77 11.94 -3.92 -6.40
CA LEU A 77 10.60 -4.47 -6.61
C LEU A 77 10.18 -4.43 -8.08
N GLN A 78 10.53 -3.38 -8.83
CA GLN A 78 10.29 -3.28 -10.27
C GLN A 78 10.98 -4.42 -11.03
N ASP A 79 12.24 -4.68 -10.71
CA ASP A 79 13.02 -5.81 -11.29
C ASP A 79 12.37 -7.17 -11.02
N ARG A 80 11.63 -7.28 -9.93
CA ARG A 80 10.94 -8.49 -9.48
C ARG A 80 9.41 -8.42 -9.59
N ARG A 81 8.88 -7.45 -10.35
CA ARG A 81 7.45 -7.18 -10.46
C ARG A 81 6.58 -8.42 -10.63
N GLY A 82 7.06 -9.40 -11.41
CA GLY A 82 6.35 -10.67 -11.66
C GLY A 82 6.09 -11.51 -10.41
N ASP A 83 6.94 -11.40 -9.40
CA ASP A 83 6.91 -12.17 -8.15
C ASP A 83 6.35 -11.35 -6.97
N VAL A 84 5.94 -10.11 -7.22
CA VAL A 84 5.36 -9.22 -6.21
C VAL A 84 3.83 -9.27 -6.27
N THR A 85 3.22 -9.49 -5.10
CA THR A 85 1.77 -9.42 -4.90
C THR A 85 1.45 -8.37 -3.85
N ALA A 86 0.61 -7.40 -4.18
CA ALA A 86 0.11 -6.43 -3.22
C ALA A 86 -1.29 -6.82 -2.73
N ILE A 87 -1.61 -6.47 -1.48
CA ILE A 87 -2.95 -6.63 -0.91
C ILE A 87 -3.51 -5.24 -0.67
N SER A 88 -4.74 -4.98 -1.15
CA SER A 88 -5.37 -3.68 -0.95
C SER A 88 -5.66 -3.41 0.53
N GLY A 89 -5.29 -2.22 1.01
CA GLY A 89 -5.72 -1.70 2.32
C GLY A 89 -7.04 -0.93 2.25
N ILE A 90 -7.63 -0.80 1.05
CA ILE A 90 -8.95 -0.19 0.81
C ILE A 90 -9.95 -1.30 0.54
N VAL A 91 -11.08 -1.27 1.23
CA VAL A 91 -12.20 -2.21 1.11
C VAL A 91 -13.49 -1.39 1.02
N GLY A 92 -14.28 -1.59 -0.05
CA GLY A 92 -15.51 -0.81 -0.29
C GLY A 92 -15.25 0.70 -0.38
N GLY A 93 -14.11 1.12 -0.94
CA GLY A 93 -13.72 2.52 -1.06
C GLY A 93 -13.23 3.17 0.23
N LYS A 94 -13.07 2.41 1.33
CA LYS A 94 -12.69 2.92 2.65
C LYS A 94 -11.51 2.15 3.25
N ALA A 95 -10.75 2.80 4.11
CA ALA A 95 -9.81 2.12 4.98
C ALA A 95 -10.54 1.40 6.12
N LEU A 96 -10.16 0.17 6.43
CA LEU A 96 -10.68 -0.54 7.60
C LEU A 96 -10.26 0.13 8.92
N LYS A 97 -9.08 0.75 8.92
CA LYS A 97 -8.54 1.52 10.07
C LYS A 97 -7.70 2.69 9.56
N GLY A 98 -7.78 3.81 10.29
CA GLY A 98 -7.01 5.01 9.97
C GLY A 98 -7.52 5.76 8.73
N PRO A 99 -6.85 6.83 8.31
CA PRO A 99 -7.34 7.78 7.32
C PRO A 99 -6.84 7.50 5.88
N ALA A 100 -6.62 6.24 5.48
CA ALA A 100 -6.01 5.98 4.17
C ALA A 100 -6.90 6.44 3.01
N ASP A 101 -8.20 6.19 3.09
CA ASP A 101 -9.20 6.62 2.12
C ASP A 101 -9.25 8.15 2.00
N ARG A 102 -9.25 8.85 3.14
CA ARG A 102 -9.26 10.30 3.18
C ARG A 102 -7.95 10.90 2.65
N LEU A 103 -6.79 10.37 3.08
CA LEU A 103 -5.49 10.84 2.60
C LEU A 103 -5.33 10.65 1.09
N LEU A 104 -5.81 9.52 0.54
CA LEU A 104 -5.82 9.33 -0.90
C LEU A 104 -6.60 10.45 -1.60
N GLN A 105 -7.83 10.74 -1.15
CA GLN A 105 -8.68 11.78 -1.74
C GLN A 105 -8.06 13.18 -1.60
N GLU A 106 -7.57 13.54 -0.42
CA GLU A 106 -6.96 14.84 -0.14
C GLU A 106 -5.73 15.10 -0.99
N LEU A 107 -4.96 14.04 -1.31
CA LEU A 107 -3.79 14.10 -2.18
C LEU A 107 -4.11 13.91 -3.68
N GLY A 108 -5.39 13.89 -4.06
CA GLY A 108 -5.82 13.77 -5.44
C GLY A 108 -5.78 12.36 -6.02
N TYR A 109 -5.61 11.33 -5.19
CA TYR A 109 -5.70 9.93 -5.60
C TYR A 109 -7.13 9.41 -5.48
N GLU A 110 -7.45 8.42 -6.28
CA GLU A 110 -8.72 7.70 -6.16
C GLU A 110 -8.71 6.77 -4.94
N SER A 111 -9.68 6.93 -4.04
CA SER A 111 -9.87 6.03 -2.89
C SER A 111 -10.68 4.81 -3.32
N SER A 112 -10.05 3.91 -4.06
CA SER A 112 -10.61 2.64 -4.54
C SER A 112 -9.52 1.59 -4.69
N VAL A 113 -9.92 0.33 -4.91
CA VAL A 113 -8.97 -0.75 -5.22
C VAL A 113 -8.26 -0.50 -6.56
N ALA A 114 -8.92 0.15 -7.53
CA ALA A 114 -8.29 0.57 -8.79
C ALA A 114 -7.24 1.66 -8.56
N GLY A 115 -7.53 2.63 -7.67
CA GLY A 115 -6.54 3.64 -7.25
C GLY A 115 -5.31 3.01 -6.59
N VAL A 116 -5.50 2.00 -5.75
CA VAL A 116 -4.38 1.23 -5.16
C VAL A 116 -3.62 0.45 -6.24
N ALA A 117 -4.32 -0.18 -7.19
CA ALA A 117 -3.70 -0.87 -8.33
C ALA A 117 -2.77 0.07 -9.10
N ARG A 118 -3.24 1.28 -9.42
CA ARG A 118 -2.47 2.32 -10.13
C ARG A 118 -1.20 2.70 -9.38
N LEU A 119 -1.25 2.82 -8.05
CA LEU A 119 -0.09 3.16 -7.21
C LEU A 119 0.98 2.06 -7.19
N TYR A 120 0.59 0.80 -7.42
CA TYR A 120 1.49 -0.35 -7.32
C TYR A 120 1.78 -1.02 -8.67
N SER A 121 1.17 -0.58 -9.78
CA SER A 121 1.25 -1.23 -11.09
C SER A 121 2.68 -1.35 -11.65
N ASP A 122 3.58 -0.47 -11.24
CA ASP A 122 4.98 -0.52 -11.64
C ASP A 122 5.84 -1.50 -10.83
N ILE A 123 5.39 -1.88 -9.61
CA ILE A 123 6.15 -2.72 -8.68
C ILE A 123 5.50 -4.07 -8.40
N SER A 124 4.23 -4.26 -8.75
CA SER A 124 3.48 -5.49 -8.48
C SER A 124 2.76 -5.95 -9.73
N SER A 125 2.79 -7.27 -10.01
CA SER A 125 2.03 -7.88 -11.10
C SER A 125 0.63 -8.29 -10.68
N ARG A 126 0.33 -8.34 -9.38
CA ARG A 126 -0.92 -8.85 -8.83
C ARG A 126 -1.42 -7.98 -7.69
N LEU A 127 -2.72 -7.67 -7.69
CA LEU A 127 -3.41 -7.04 -6.57
C LEU A 127 -4.51 -7.97 -6.03
N VAL A 128 -4.45 -8.23 -4.73
CA VAL A 128 -5.50 -8.94 -3.99
C VAL A 128 -6.48 -7.92 -3.43
N ILE A 129 -7.77 -8.09 -3.72
CA ILE A 129 -8.86 -7.24 -3.27
C ILE A 129 -9.88 -8.04 -2.48
N ASP A 130 -10.65 -7.36 -1.65
CA ASP A 130 -11.72 -8.00 -0.88
C ASP A 130 -12.90 -8.40 -1.75
N GLU A 131 -13.67 -9.39 -1.31
CA GLU A 131 -14.90 -9.86 -1.97
C GLU A 131 -15.95 -8.76 -2.15
N VAL A 132 -15.95 -7.76 -1.26
CA VAL A 132 -16.82 -6.57 -1.35
C VAL A 132 -16.55 -5.76 -2.63
N ASP A 133 -15.30 -5.75 -3.09
CA ASP A 133 -14.87 -5.01 -4.27
C ASP A 133 -14.79 -5.86 -5.54
N LYS A 134 -15.38 -7.07 -5.56
CA LYS A 134 -15.28 -8.01 -6.69
C LYS A 134 -15.70 -7.42 -8.03
N ASP A 135 -16.66 -6.50 -8.02
CA ASP A 135 -17.20 -5.85 -9.22
C ASP A 135 -16.21 -4.80 -9.79
N GLU A 136 -15.17 -4.42 -9.04
CA GLU A 136 -14.08 -3.54 -9.48
C GLU A 136 -12.94 -4.28 -10.21
N ARG A 137 -13.02 -5.63 -10.36
CA ARG A 137 -11.98 -6.45 -10.99
C ARG A 137 -11.49 -5.88 -12.31
N GLU A 138 -12.40 -5.58 -13.24
CA GLU A 138 -12.03 -5.09 -14.57
C GLU A 138 -11.27 -3.76 -14.49
N ARG A 139 -11.65 -2.89 -13.56
CA ARG A 139 -10.95 -1.60 -13.35
C ARG A 139 -9.54 -1.80 -12.79
N VAL A 140 -9.36 -2.77 -11.89
CA VAL A 140 -8.04 -3.14 -11.36
C VAL A 140 -7.17 -3.71 -12.49
N GLU A 141 -7.70 -4.60 -13.32
CA GLU A 141 -6.97 -5.21 -14.43
C GLU A 141 -6.61 -4.20 -15.53
N GLN A 142 -7.40 -3.14 -15.73
CA GLN A 142 -7.06 -2.01 -16.62
C GLN A 142 -5.81 -1.23 -16.17
N GLU A 143 -5.44 -1.29 -14.89
CA GLU A 143 -4.19 -0.70 -14.40
C GLU A 143 -2.95 -1.59 -14.65
N GLY A 144 -3.12 -2.73 -15.35
CA GLY A 144 -2.03 -3.62 -15.75
C GLY A 144 -1.55 -4.61 -14.70
N VAL A 145 -2.41 -4.95 -13.74
CA VAL A 145 -2.17 -5.96 -12.70
C VAL A 145 -3.22 -7.07 -12.76
N GLU A 146 -2.84 -8.30 -12.42
CA GLU A 146 -3.79 -9.39 -12.22
C GLU A 146 -4.61 -9.13 -10.95
N CYS A 147 -5.94 -9.28 -11.03
CA CYS A 147 -6.83 -9.09 -9.88
C CYS A 147 -7.21 -10.43 -9.24
N VAL A 148 -6.88 -10.60 -7.98
CA VAL A 148 -7.29 -11.76 -7.16
C VAL A 148 -8.33 -11.30 -6.14
N VAL A 149 -9.51 -11.95 -6.14
CA VAL A 149 -10.61 -11.63 -5.21
C VAL A 149 -10.67 -12.71 -4.13
N THR A 150 -10.60 -12.30 -2.87
CA THR A 150 -10.74 -13.17 -1.70
C THR A 150 -11.10 -12.33 -0.48
N ASN A 151 -11.50 -12.97 0.62
CA ASN A 151 -11.64 -12.26 1.89
C ASN A 151 -10.26 -11.75 2.37
N THR A 152 -10.10 -10.44 2.47
CA THR A 152 -8.86 -9.79 2.94
C THR A 152 -8.95 -9.32 4.39
N ILE A 153 -10.10 -9.47 5.05
CA ILE A 153 -10.33 -8.99 6.41
C ILE A 153 -9.83 -10.05 7.41
N MET A 154 -8.73 -9.73 8.08
CA MET A 154 -8.03 -10.62 9.02
C MET A 154 -8.57 -10.48 10.44
N GLU A 155 -9.83 -10.92 10.70
CA GLU A 155 -10.44 -10.89 12.03
C GLU A 155 -9.89 -11.97 12.99
N SER A 156 -9.25 -12.99 12.42
CA SER A 156 -8.64 -14.08 13.19
C SER A 156 -7.33 -14.54 12.56
N SER A 157 -6.52 -15.29 13.34
CA SER A 157 -5.29 -15.92 12.84
C SER A 157 -5.57 -16.92 11.70
N ASP A 158 -6.72 -17.60 11.73
CA ASP A 158 -7.09 -18.58 10.71
C ASP A 158 -7.42 -17.87 9.37
N LEU A 159 -8.17 -16.76 9.41
CA LEU A 159 -8.45 -15.95 8.22
C LEU A 159 -7.17 -15.33 7.64
N ALA A 160 -6.27 -14.84 8.50
CA ALA A 160 -4.97 -14.36 8.06
C ALA A 160 -4.13 -15.47 7.39
N ALA A 161 -4.15 -16.69 7.94
CA ALA A 161 -3.46 -17.84 7.36
C ALA A 161 -4.06 -18.26 6.00
N ILE A 162 -5.38 -18.23 5.85
CA ILE A 162 -6.07 -18.49 4.58
C ILE A 162 -5.65 -17.44 3.54
N LEU A 163 -5.73 -16.16 3.89
CA LEU A 163 -5.29 -15.08 3.00
C LEU A 163 -3.82 -15.28 2.56
N CYS A 164 -2.91 -15.57 3.49
CA CYS A 164 -1.51 -15.82 3.17
C CYS A 164 -1.34 -17.00 2.19
N ARG A 165 -2.05 -18.12 2.38
CA ARG A 165 -2.00 -19.25 1.45
C ARG A 165 -2.50 -18.88 0.06
N THR A 166 -3.61 -18.15 -0.02
CA THR A 166 -4.17 -17.65 -1.30
C THR A 166 -3.17 -16.76 -2.02
N VAL A 167 -2.55 -15.81 -1.31
CA VAL A 167 -1.56 -14.88 -1.88
C VAL A 167 -0.31 -15.61 -2.38
N LEU A 168 0.12 -16.66 -1.66
CA LEU A 168 1.28 -17.49 -2.02
C LEU A 168 0.96 -18.57 -3.06
N GLY A 169 -0.29 -18.71 -3.51
CA GLY A 169 -0.68 -19.76 -4.46
C GLY A 169 -0.61 -21.17 -3.91
N LEU A 170 -0.67 -21.33 -2.56
CA LEU A 170 -0.49 -22.64 -1.90
C LEU A 170 -1.79 -23.46 -1.80
N GLY A 171 -2.88 -23.02 -2.45
CA GLY A 171 -4.17 -23.68 -2.41
C GLY A 171 -4.85 -23.60 -1.02
N SER A 172 -6.16 -23.70 -1.01
CA SER A 172 -6.98 -23.85 0.20
C SER A 172 -6.93 -25.28 0.73
#